data_cd2a0b10f3f6314d4ec466b36ccf9451
#
_entry.id   cd2a0b10f3f6314d4ec466b36ccf9451
#
_cell.length_a   1.000
_cell.length_b   1.000
_cell.length_c   1.000
_cell.angle_alpha   90.00
_cell.angle_beta   90.00
_cell.angle_gamma   90.00
#
_symmetry.space_group_name_H-M   'P 1'
#
loop_
_entity.id
_entity.type
_entity.pdbx_description
1 polymer ?
#
loop_
_entity_poly.entity_id
_entity_poly.type
_entity_poly.pdbx_seq_one_letter_code
_entity_poly.pdbx_strand_id
1 'polypeptide(L)'
;MPAADSQPGADLWRPLWKVHQQRPRPTLVGKVEAEIAIVGGGLEGLSLARELSSLGKRVVLIEAQQLCDGATGASAGIVAPQLIHKSPDDVAKRLGAAQAERFLKLLAGAGKRTFELLGERKRDVGASDAGFIAPVRTTAGARRLAATVEQWQRFRTDLKLLDAEETRALTGAVGYASALLDPTGGSLNPTAFAELLAADAENAGAVIFLHSAASSVERAGSLWRVVCPGGTVIAHQVVLCANGGNAALAPALRRSVLPLQVCQMATLPLDAQARRTILPHGHAMTDVERDVFSIRFDPHGRLITAYPMSERLRKPGRLNELANRRLTMLLPGFRATPLEHAWTGVAWLNSDLLPRIVRLDEGLFAVQACNGRGIALSTAIGHEFGTWLAGGARDVCAIPIEQPRAIPGYVFARYLPTLLMKATLAARQLRRAVLPRSSTGKE
;
A
#
# COMPACT_ATOMS: atom_id res chain seq x y z
N MET A 1 -3.51 -34.67 -25.98
CA MET A 1 -4.38 -33.58 -26.40
C MET A 1 -3.53 -32.32 -26.42
N PRO A 2 -3.43 -31.58 -27.53
CA PRO A 2 -2.62 -30.37 -27.60
C PRO A 2 -3.30 -29.25 -26.79
N ALA A 3 -2.50 -28.48 -26.06
CA ALA A 3 -2.91 -27.31 -25.32
C ALA A 3 -3.55 -26.28 -26.29
N ALA A 4 -4.73 -25.80 -25.92
CA ALA A 4 -5.41 -24.77 -26.66
C ALA A 4 -4.56 -23.48 -26.68
N ASP A 5 -4.21 -23.02 -27.88
CA ASP A 5 -3.64 -21.71 -28.17
C ASP A 5 -4.59 -20.62 -27.62
N SER A 6 -4.32 -20.16 -26.42
CA SER A 6 -4.95 -18.95 -25.91
C SER A 6 -4.27 -17.75 -26.60
N GLN A 7 -4.98 -17.10 -27.53
CA GLN A 7 -4.54 -15.85 -28.14
C GLN A 7 -4.17 -14.82 -27.06
N PRO A 8 -2.98 -14.21 -27.10
CA PRO A 8 -2.60 -13.19 -26.14
C PRO A 8 -3.38 -11.90 -26.46
N GLY A 9 -4.42 -11.60 -25.70
CA GLY A 9 -5.15 -10.32 -25.84
C GLY A 9 -6.50 -10.20 -25.15
N ALA A 10 -7.22 -11.28 -24.94
CA ALA A 10 -8.63 -11.19 -24.54
C ALA A 10 -8.87 -10.90 -23.04
N ASP A 11 -7.92 -11.14 -22.14
CA ASP A 11 -8.15 -11.01 -20.69
C ASP A 11 -6.96 -10.45 -19.89
N LEU A 12 -6.21 -9.48 -20.49
CA LEU A 12 -5.10 -8.83 -19.80
C LEU A 12 -5.55 -8.08 -18.54
N TRP A 13 -6.72 -7.45 -18.55
CA TRP A 13 -7.23 -6.59 -17.47
C TRP A 13 -7.85 -7.38 -16.32
N ARG A 14 -7.06 -8.25 -15.72
CA ARG A 14 -7.44 -9.03 -14.54
C ARG A 14 -6.41 -8.87 -13.42
N PRO A 15 -6.84 -8.70 -12.16
CA PRO A 15 -5.94 -8.62 -11.03
C PRO A 15 -5.15 -9.92 -10.84
N LEU A 16 -3.85 -9.81 -10.60
CA LEU A 16 -2.97 -10.95 -10.33
C LEU A 16 -3.40 -11.72 -9.07
N TRP A 17 -3.87 -10.98 -8.06
CA TRP A 17 -4.16 -11.53 -6.73
C TRP A 17 -5.52 -12.22 -6.60
N LYS A 18 -6.46 -12.01 -7.50
CA LYS A 18 -7.81 -12.62 -7.44
C LYS A 18 -7.84 -14.14 -7.64
N VAL A 19 -6.70 -14.74 -7.97
CA VAL A 19 -6.58 -16.20 -8.12
C VAL A 19 -6.54 -16.92 -6.76
N HIS A 20 -6.33 -16.21 -5.66
CA HIS A 20 -6.27 -16.80 -4.33
C HIS A 20 -7.67 -17.14 -3.82
N GLN A 21 -7.92 -18.42 -3.52
CA GLN A 21 -9.21 -18.83 -2.96
C GLN A 21 -9.34 -18.29 -1.54
N GLN A 22 -10.33 -17.41 -1.34
CA GLN A 22 -10.71 -16.96 0.00
C GLN A 22 -11.62 -17.98 0.67
N ARG A 23 -11.51 -18.11 1.99
CA ARG A 23 -12.44 -18.93 2.77
C ARG A 23 -13.86 -18.35 2.67
N PRO A 24 -14.89 -19.18 2.51
CA PRO A 24 -16.25 -18.69 2.55
C PRO A 24 -16.58 -18.15 3.95
N ARG A 25 -17.20 -16.98 3.99
CA ARG A 25 -17.69 -16.33 5.23
C ARG A 25 -19.14 -15.94 5.05
N PRO A 26 -19.93 -15.90 6.14
CA PRO A 26 -21.35 -15.60 6.05
C PRO A 26 -21.60 -14.15 5.63
N THR A 27 -22.78 -13.90 5.08
CA THR A 27 -23.37 -12.56 4.94
C THR A 27 -24.09 -12.21 6.24
N LEU A 28 -24.08 -10.96 6.63
CA LEU A 28 -24.77 -10.48 7.82
C LEU A 28 -26.29 -10.61 7.65
N VAL A 29 -26.93 -11.37 8.55
CA VAL A 29 -28.39 -11.52 8.63
C VAL A 29 -28.85 -11.20 10.04
N GLY A 30 -29.93 -10.40 10.18
CA GLY A 30 -30.53 -10.07 11.45
C GLY A 30 -29.70 -9.06 12.27
N LYS A 31 -29.80 -9.15 13.60
CA LYS A 31 -29.11 -8.23 14.54
C LYS A 31 -27.93 -8.95 15.19
N VAL A 32 -26.76 -8.33 15.15
CA VAL A 32 -25.54 -8.80 15.83
C VAL A 32 -25.03 -7.70 16.77
N GLU A 33 -24.51 -8.09 17.94
CA GLU A 33 -23.97 -7.16 18.93
C GLU A 33 -22.46 -7.37 19.09
N ALA A 34 -21.72 -6.26 19.19
CA ALA A 34 -20.27 -6.24 19.37
C ALA A 34 -19.84 -5.17 20.37
N GLU A 35 -18.62 -5.24 20.87
CA GLU A 35 -18.00 -4.08 21.52
C GLU A 35 -17.51 -3.11 20.45
N ILE A 36 -16.90 -3.64 19.39
CA ILE A 36 -16.33 -2.83 18.30
C ILE A 36 -16.79 -3.40 16.95
N ALA A 37 -17.39 -2.54 16.13
CA ALA A 37 -17.70 -2.83 14.74
C ALA A 37 -16.64 -2.20 13.82
N ILE A 38 -16.12 -2.98 12.88
CA ILE A 38 -15.13 -2.52 11.87
C ILE A 38 -15.78 -2.60 10.51
N VAL A 39 -15.73 -1.51 9.74
CA VAL A 39 -16.27 -1.45 8.37
C VAL A 39 -15.13 -1.39 7.36
N GLY A 40 -14.94 -2.48 6.62
CA GLY A 40 -13.92 -2.64 5.59
C GLY A 40 -12.95 -3.79 5.86
N GLY A 41 -12.93 -4.77 4.96
CA GLY A 41 -12.12 -6.00 5.00
C GLY A 41 -10.78 -5.88 4.25
N GLY A 42 -10.16 -4.69 4.23
CA GLY A 42 -8.80 -4.48 3.78
C GLY A 42 -7.78 -4.76 4.89
N LEU A 43 -6.48 -4.64 4.58
CA LEU A 43 -5.39 -4.87 5.56
C LEU A 43 -5.56 -4.04 6.84
N GLU A 44 -6.08 -2.83 6.74
CA GLU A 44 -6.28 -1.95 7.90
C GLU A 44 -7.32 -2.53 8.87
N GLY A 45 -8.52 -2.83 8.34
CA GLY A 45 -9.60 -3.39 9.17
C GLY A 45 -9.25 -4.77 9.73
N LEU A 46 -8.60 -5.62 8.94
CA LEU A 46 -8.18 -6.96 9.36
C LEU A 46 -7.08 -6.92 10.42
N SER A 47 -6.10 -6.02 10.28
CA SER A 47 -5.05 -5.82 11.29
C SER A 47 -5.64 -5.33 12.62
N LEU A 48 -6.61 -4.40 12.53
CA LEU A 48 -7.32 -3.90 13.70
C LEU A 48 -8.21 -4.98 14.34
N ALA A 49 -8.95 -5.75 13.55
CA ALA A 49 -9.79 -6.84 14.04
C ALA A 49 -8.96 -7.90 14.77
N ARG A 50 -7.83 -8.30 14.17
CA ARG A 50 -6.90 -9.24 14.77
C ARG A 50 -6.38 -8.74 16.12
N GLU A 51 -5.93 -7.49 16.19
CA GLU A 51 -5.39 -6.94 17.43
C GLU A 51 -6.44 -6.88 18.53
N LEU A 52 -7.59 -6.29 18.23
CA LEU A 52 -8.69 -6.15 19.21
C LEU A 52 -9.19 -7.49 19.73
N SER A 53 -9.36 -8.48 18.84
CA SER A 53 -9.81 -9.81 19.25
C SER A 53 -8.76 -10.54 20.09
N SER A 54 -7.46 -10.37 19.77
CA SER A 54 -6.38 -10.93 20.58
C SER A 54 -6.30 -10.31 21.99
N LEU A 55 -6.84 -9.10 22.16
CA LEU A 55 -7.02 -8.41 23.45
C LEU A 55 -8.35 -8.73 24.12
N GLY A 56 -9.09 -9.74 23.64
CA GLY A 56 -10.34 -10.23 24.22
C GLY A 56 -11.57 -9.38 23.92
N LYS A 57 -11.51 -8.44 22.97
CA LYS A 57 -12.68 -7.63 22.57
C LYS A 57 -13.59 -8.43 21.64
N ARG A 58 -14.91 -8.27 21.81
CA ARG A 58 -15.91 -8.80 20.87
C ARG A 58 -15.95 -7.91 19.62
N VAL A 59 -15.38 -8.41 18.52
CA VAL A 59 -15.22 -7.67 17.27
C VAL A 59 -16.10 -8.26 16.19
N VAL A 60 -16.81 -7.40 15.47
CA VAL A 60 -17.51 -7.72 14.23
C VAL A 60 -16.91 -6.88 13.11
N LEU A 61 -16.39 -7.53 12.07
CA LEU A 61 -15.94 -6.88 10.84
C LEU A 61 -16.94 -7.15 9.71
N ILE A 62 -17.34 -6.09 9.00
CA ILE A 62 -18.22 -6.19 7.83
C ILE A 62 -17.49 -5.67 6.59
N GLU A 63 -17.61 -6.41 5.49
CA GLU A 63 -17.03 -6.09 4.20
C GLU A 63 -18.12 -6.13 3.11
N ALA A 64 -18.10 -5.13 2.25
CA ALA A 64 -19.11 -4.97 1.21
C ALA A 64 -19.10 -6.07 0.14
N GLN A 65 -17.91 -6.56 -0.18
CA GLN A 65 -17.67 -7.56 -1.22
C GLN A 65 -16.85 -8.72 -0.65
N GLN A 66 -15.80 -9.12 -1.33
CA GLN A 66 -14.78 -10.05 -0.85
C GLN A 66 -13.69 -9.28 -0.08
N LEU A 67 -12.92 -9.98 0.76
CA LEU A 67 -11.75 -9.37 1.39
C LEU A 67 -10.84 -8.75 0.33
N CYS A 68 -10.31 -7.57 0.65
CA CYS A 68 -9.33 -6.87 -0.20
C CYS A 68 -9.84 -6.42 -1.58
N ASP A 69 -11.13 -6.28 -1.79
CA ASP A 69 -11.66 -5.83 -3.09
C ASP A 69 -11.32 -4.34 -3.40
N GLY A 70 -10.81 -3.61 -2.40
CA GLY A 70 -10.33 -2.23 -2.52
C GLY A 70 -8.83 -2.11 -2.82
N ALA A 71 -8.20 -1.08 -2.21
CA ALA A 71 -6.79 -0.72 -2.45
C ALA A 71 -5.78 -1.83 -2.10
N THR A 72 -6.12 -2.73 -1.17
CA THR A 72 -5.27 -3.86 -0.78
C THR A 72 -5.04 -4.81 -1.95
N GLY A 73 -6.11 -5.32 -2.56
CA GLY A 73 -6.02 -6.24 -3.70
C GLY A 73 -5.57 -5.55 -5.00
N ALA A 74 -5.60 -4.21 -5.04
CA ALA A 74 -5.07 -3.45 -6.16
C ALA A 74 -3.58 -3.04 -5.98
N SER A 75 -2.95 -3.37 -4.86
CA SER A 75 -1.55 -3.01 -4.59
C SER A 75 -0.55 -3.87 -5.36
N ALA A 76 0.70 -3.42 -5.46
CA ALA A 76 1.82 -4.22 -6.01
C ALA A 76 2.33 -5.28 -5.03
N GLY A 77 1.89 -5.28 -3.78
CA GLY A 77 2.39 -6.17 -2.74
C GLY A 77 3.79 -5.83 -2.22
N ILE A 78 4.21 -4.57 -2.30
CA ILE A 78 5.49 -4.10 -1.78
C ILE A 78 5.35 -3.67 -0.33
N VAL A 79 6.16 -4.22 0.56
CA VAL A 79 6.29 -3.82 1.96
C VAL A 79 7.35 -2.73 2.03
N ALA A 80 6.90 -1.48 2.08
CA ALA A 80 7.75 -0.30 2.10
C ALA A 80 7.48 0.52 3.37
N PRO A 81 8.38 0.44 4.37
CA PRO A 81 8.15 1.04 5.69
C PRO A 81 8.28 2.56 5.74
N GLN A 82 8.95 3.16 4.73
CA GLN A 82 9.24 4.60 4.76
C GLN A 82 8.02 5.46 4.40
N LEU A 83 8.00 6.69 4.87
CA LEU A 83 7.07 7.71 4.42
C LEU A 83 7.45 8.22 3.02
N ILE A 84 6.43 8.57 2.23
CA ILE A 84 6.64 9.17 0.91
C ILE A 84 6.97 10.65 1.07
N HIS A 85 8.13 11.06 0.55
CA HIS A 85 8.57 12.48 0.52
C HIS A 85 8.52 13.19 1.88
N LYS A 86 8.65 12.46 3.01
CA LYS A 86 8.67 13.02 4.35
C LYS A 86 9.88 12.51 5.12
N SER A 87 10.61 13.44 5.70
CA SER A 87 11.68 13.13 6.65
C SER A 87 11.16 13.13 8.09
N PRO A 88 11.90 12.59 9.07
CA PRO A 88 11.56 12.73 10.48
C PRO A 88 11.36 14.18 10.94
N ASP A 89 12.16 15.12 10.44
CA ASP A 89 11.99 16.55 10.75
C ASP A 89 10.69 17.12 10.18
N ASP A 90 10.26 16.69 8.98
CA ASP A 90 8.96 17.10 8.42
C ASP A 90 7.80 16.61 9.29
N VAL A 91 7.94 15.40 9.85
CA VAL A 91 6.96 14.85 10.79
C VAL A 91 6.95 15.65 12.09
N ALA A 92 8.12 15.98 12.64
CA ALA A 92 8.24 16.79 13.86
C ALA A 92 7.65 18.20 13.70
N LYS A 93 7.89 18.85 12.55
CA LYS A 93 7.28 20.14 12.22
C LYS A 93 5.76 20.07 12.15
N ARG A 94 5.20 18.95 11.67
CA ARG A 94 3.75 18.79 11.47
C ARG A 94 3.01 18.38 12.74
N LEU A 95 3.59 17.49 13.54
CA LEU A 95 2.94 16.88 14.69
C LEU A 95 3.40 17.42 16.05
N GLY A 96 4.48 18.20 16.09
CA GLY A 96 5.19 18.56 17.32
C GLY A 96 6.08 17.42 17.82
N ALA A 97 7.10 17.76 18.62
CA ALA A 97 8.18 16.82 19.00
C ALA A 97 7.67 15.54 19.69
N ALA A 98 6.79 15.67 20.68
CA ALA A 98 6.32 14.53 21.46
C ALA A 98 5.47 13.53 20.65
N GLN A 99 4.56 14.03 19.80
CA GLN A 99 3.74 13.18 18.94
C GLN A 99 4.56 12.55 17.82
N ALA A 100 5.48 13.33 17.23
CA ALA A 100 6.38 12.84 16.19
C ALA A 100 7.30 11.72 16.70
N GLU A 101 7.84 11.85 17.90
CA GLU A 101 8.69 10.83 18.53
C GLU A 101 7.95 9.47 18.63
N ARG A 102 6.71 9.47 19.14
CA ARG A 102 5.89 8.25 19.25
C ARG A 102 5.58 7.67 17.86
N PHE A 103 5.18 8.52 16.93
CA PHE A 103 4.81 8.12 15.58
C PHE A 103 6.00 7.55 14.80
N LEU A 104 7.18 8.18 14.88
CA LEU A 104 8.38 7.72 14.20
C LEU A 104 8.93 6.42 14.78
N LYS A 105 8.82 6.21 16.11
CA LYS A 105 9.14 4.91 16.74
C LYS A 105 8.22 3.79 16.23
N LEU A 106 6.92 4.06 16.09
CA LEU A 106 5.98 3.11 15.51
C LEU A 106 6.36 2.75 14.08
N LEU A 107 6.64 3.76 13.25
CA LEU A 107 7.03 3.57 11.85
C LEU A 107 8.34 2.81 11.69
N ALA A 108 9.32 3.08 12.55
CA ALA A 108 10.61 2.38 12.54
C ALA A 108 10.44 0.85 12.67
N GLY A 109 9.42 0.39 13.40
CA GLY A 109 9.11 -1.02 13.58
C GLY A 109 8.14 -1.61 12.57
N ALA A 110 7.50 -0.81 11.70
CA ALA A 110 6.36 -1.25 10.88
C ALA A 110 6.70 -2.39 9.89
N GLY A 111 7.84 -2.30 9.21
CA GLY A 111 8.29 -3.35 8.29
C GLY A 111 8.58 -4.66 9.01
N LYS A 112 9.38 -4.60 10.06
CA LYS A 112 9.74 -5.75 10.91
C LYS A 112 8.47 -6.44 11.44
N ARG A 113 7.52 -5.67 12.00
CA ARG A 113 6.26 -6.18 12.49
C ARG A 113 5.47 -6.95 11.42
N THR A 114 5.45 -6.46 10.16
CA THR A 114 4.75 -7.14 9.08
C THR A 114 5.29 -8.56 8.87
N PHE A 115 6.61 -8.73 8.85
CA PHE A 115 7.23 -10.04 8.66
C PHE A 115 7.20 -10.91 9.92
N GLU A 116 7.21 -10.32 11.12
CA GLU A 116 7.00 -11.04 12.38
C GLU A 116 5.60 -11.65 12.47
N LEU A 117 4.56 -10.95 11.99
CA LEU A 117 3.20 -11.49 11.91
C LEU A 117 3.10 -12.71 10.98
N LEU A 118 3.94 -12.78 9.97
CA LEU A 118 4.01 -13.93 9.08
C LEU A 118 4.71 -15.13 9.73
N GLY A 119 5.77 -14.89 10.49
CA GLY A 119 6.57 -15.96 11.10
C GLY A 119 6.99 -17.01 10.06
N GLU A 120 6.68 -18.28 10.31
CA GLU A 120 6.96 -19.40 9.40
C GLU A 120 6.04 -19.44 8.18
N ARG A 121 4.90 -18.72 8.22
CA ARG A 121 3.90 -18.67 7.14
C ARG A 121 4.29 -17.75 5.96
N LYS A 122 5.55 -17.27 5.89
CA LYS A 122 6.04 -16.41 4.80
C LYS A 122 5.82 -17.02 3.42
N ARG A 123 6.01 -18.35 3.30
CA ARG A 123 5.84 -19.08 2.04
C ARG A 123 4.38 -19.08 1.57
N ASP A 124 3.42 -19.18 2.49
CA ASP A 124 2.00 -19.26 2.20
C ASP A 124 1.48 -17.97 1.53
N VAL A 125 2.14 -16.85 1.84
CA VAL A 125 1.83 -15.54 1.26
C VAL A 125 2.85 -15.11 0.19
N GLY A 126 3.73 -16.00 -0.25
CA GLY A 126 4.75 -15.68 -1.25
C GLY A 126 5.61 -14.47 -0.86
N ALA A 127 5.97 -14.37 0.42
CA ALA A 127 6.72 -13.24 0.95
C ALA A 127 8.22 -13.36 0.67
N SER A 128 8.84 -12.20 0.41
CA SER A 128 10.27 -11.97 0.41
C SER A 128 10.59 -10.83 1.38
N ASP A 129 11.38 -11.11 2.41
CA ASP A 129 11.90 -10.15 3.38
C ASP A 129 13.35 -9.73 3.06
N ALA A 130 13.70 -9.78 1.78
CA ALA A 130 15.05 -9.43 1.31
C ALA A 130 15.38 -7.93 1.44
N GLY A 131 14.43 -7.10 1.77
CA GLY A 131 14.58 -5.66 1.90
C GLY A 131 13.85 -4.87 0.83
N PHE A 132 13.75 -3.56 1.06
CA PHE A 132 13.14 -2.58 0.17
C PHE A 132 14.16 -1.51 -0.23
N ILE A 133 14.24 -1.20 -1.52
CA ILE A 133 15.17 -0.22 -2.07
C ILE A 133 14.40 0.99 -2.61
N ALA A 134 14.78 2.20 -2.16
CA ALA A 134 14.19 3.47 -2.58
C ALA A 134 15.22 4.36 -3.28
N PRO A 135 15.43 4.21 -4.59
CA PRO A 135 16.47 4.95 -5.31
C PRO A 135 16.05 6.37 -5.70
N VAL A 136 17.04 7.24 -5.85
CA VAL A 136 16.94 8.63 -6.33
C VAL A 136 17.83 8.85 -7.54
N ARG A 137 17.39 9.69 -8.49
CA ARG A 137 18.09 9.88 -9.77
C ARG A 137 19.11 11.01 -9.79
N THR A 138 18.98 11.97 -8.90
CA THR A 138 19.79 13.19 -8.97
C THR A 138 20.71 13.34 -7.76
N THR A 139 21.87 14.01 -7.93
CA THR A 139 22.78 14.33 -6.83
C THR A 139 22.09 15.14 -5.73
N ALA A 140 21.19 16.06 -6.07
CA ALA A 140 20.39 16.77 -5.10
C ALA A 140 19.42 15.85 -4.34
N GLY A 141 18.83 14.85 -5.02
CA GLY A 141 18.04 13.79 -4.42
C GLY A 141 18.87 12.94 -3.47
N ALA A 142 20.08 12.54 -3.87
CA ALA A 142 21.00 11.75 -3.05
C ALA A 142 21.37 12.49 -1.74
N ARG A 143 21.68 13.80 -1.82
CA ARG A 143 21.95 14.61 -0.63
C ARG A 143 20.75 14.68 0.32
N ARG A 144 19.53 14.86 -0.19
CA ARG A 144 18.31 14.85 0.64
C ARG A 144 18.07 13.48 1.25
N LEU A 145 18.32 12.41 0.50
CA LEU A 145 18.17 11.05 0.99
C LEU A 145 19.15 10.77 2.14
N ALA A 146 20.43 11.14 2.00
CA ALA A 146 21.44 11.00 3.03
C ALA A 146 21.03 11.75 4.33
N ALA A 147 20.59 13.02 4.22
CA ALA A 147 20.08 13.76 5.36
C ALA A 147 18.85 13.12 6.01
N THR A 148 17.97 12.48 5.20
CA THR A 148 16.81 11.75 5.73
C THR A 148 17.25 10.50 6.49
N VAL A 149 18.23 9.74 5.97
CA VAL A 149 18.79 8.57 6.64
C VAL A 149 19.43 8.96 7.98
N GLU A 150 20.21 10.05 8.01
CA GLU A 150 20.80 10.57 9.23
C GLU A 150 19.75 10.89 10.31
N GLN A 151 18.64 11.54 9.92
CA GLN A 151 17.54 11.82 10.85
C GLN A 151 16.89 10.55 11.39
N TRP A 152 16.80 9.49 10.58
CA TRP A 152 16.27 8.20 11.02
C TRP A 152 17.17 7.46 12.02
N GLN A 153 18.47 7.74 12.08
CA GLN A 153 19.39 7.08 13.02
C GLN A 153 18.98 7.21 14.50
N ARG A 154 18.19 8.23 14.83
CA ARG A 154 17.59 8.40 16.16
C ARG A 154 16.56 7.32 16.53
N PHE A 155 16.01 6.63 15.54
CA PHE A 155 14.93 5.65 15.70
C PHE A 155 15.35 4.25 15.31
N ARG A 156 16.30 4.12 14.38
CA ARG A 156 16.82 2.86 13.87
C ARG A 156 18.15 3.07 13.14
N THR A 157 19.05 2.12 13.25
CA THR A 157 20.43 2.24 12.73
C THR A 157 20.73 1.28 11.56
N ASP A 158 19.76 0.47 11.14
CA ASP A 158 19.92 -0.57 10.13
C ASP A 158 19.67 -0.10 8.69
N LEU A 159 19.23 1.15 8.49
CA LEU A 159 19.10 1.76 7.18
C LEU A 159 20.48 1.96 6.53
N LYS A 160 20.59 1.60 5.24
CA LYS A 160 21.83 1.76 4.49
C LYS A 160 21.64 2.74 3.32
N LEU A 161 22.59 3.65 3.17
CA LEU A 161 22.69 4.49 1.99
C LEU A 161 23.58 3.75 0.98
N LEU A 162 23.06 3.51 -0.21
CA LEU A 162 23.75 2.87 -1.32
C LEU A 162 24.21 3.93 -2.31
N ASP A 163 25.40 3.76 -2.87
CA ASP A 163 25.86 4.54 -4.01
C ASP A 163 25.22 4.07 -5.35
N ALA A 164 25.65 4.64 -6.46
CA ALA A 164 25.10 4.32 -7.78
C ALA A 164 25.44 2.90 -8.24
N GLU A 165 26.65 2.41 -7.92
CA GLU A 165 27.12 1.07 -8.28
C GLU A 165 26.41 -0.01 -7.45
N GLU A 166 26.36 0.17 -6.13
CA GLU A 166 25.63 -0.69 -5.20
C GLU A 166 24.13 -0.74 -5.56
N THR A 167 23.53 0.43 -5.88
CA THR A 167 22.13 0.51 -6.33
C THR A 167 21.91 -0.31 -7.59
N ARG A 168 22.81 -0.20 -8.57
CA ARG A 168 22.75 -0.98 -9.80
C ARG A 168 22.96 -2.48 -9.54
N ALA A 169 23.92 -2.83 -8.70
CA ALA A 169 24.21 -4.24 -8.37
C ALA A 169 23.01 -4.93 -7.72
N LEU A 170 22.31 -4.27 -6.79
CA LEU A 170 21.17 -4.83 -6.08
C LEU A 170 19.86 -4.78 -6.87
N THR A 171 19.70 -3.86 -7.82
CA THR A 171 18.42 -3.68 -8.53
C THR A 171 18.47 -4.08 -10.00
N GLY A 172 19.65 -4.09 -10.63
CA GLY A 172 19.79 -4.15 -12.07
C GLY A 172 19.37 -2.88 -12.81
N ALA A 173 18.88 -1.86 -12.07
CA ALA A 173 18.36 -0.63 -12.65
C ALA A 173 19.45 0.42 -12.85
N VAL A 174 19.32 1.23 -13.91
CA VAL A 174 20.28 2.26 -14.28
C VAL A 174 19.69 3.67 -14.16
N GLY A 175 20.58 4.67 -14.05
CA GLY A 175 20.21 6.09 -14.01
C GLY A 175 19.77 6.55 -12.61
N TYR A 176 20.24 5.90 -11.56
CA TYR A 176 20.10 6.32 -10.16
C TYR A 176 21.45 6.77 -9.61
N ALA A 177 21.43 7.82 -8.81
CA ALA A 177 22.62 8.39 -8.18
C ALA A 177 22.91 7.78 -6.80
N SER A 178 21.90 7.30 -6.12
CA SER A 178 21.96 6.69 -4.79
C SER A 178 20.64 6.00 -4.46
N ALA A 179 20.60 5.15 -3.42
CA ALA A 179 19.37 4.59 -2.89
C ALA A 179 19.41 4.44 -1.37
N LEU A 180 18.23 4.40 -0.76
CA LEU A 180 18.04 3.88 0.59
C LEU A 180 17.73 2.39 0.48
N LEU A 181 18.46 1.55 1.21
CA LEU A 181 18.09 0.17 1.50
C LEU A 181 17.51 0.09 2.91
N ASP A 182 16.27 -0.36 3.00
CA ASP A 182 15.61 -0.72 4.26
C ASP A 182 15.52 -2.24 4.37
N PRO A 183 16.30 -2.88 5.27
CA PRO A 183 16.31 -4.33 5.41
C PRO A 183 15.02 -4.90 6.01
N THR A 184 14.14 -4.06 6.58
CA THR A 184 12.87 -4.50 7.16
C THR A 184 11.71 -4.47 6.16
N GLY A 185 11.97 -4.02 4.92
CA GLY A 185 11.02 -4.04 3.83
C GLY A 185 11.06 -5.33 3.01
N GLY A 186 10.30 -5.36 1.92
CA GLY A 186 10.25 -6.52 1.03
C GLY A 186 8.97 -6.58 0.21
N SER A 187 8.45 -7.78 0.00
CA SER A 187 7.22 -7.98 -0.77
C SER A 187 6.42 -9.21 -0.32
N LEU A 188 5.13 -9.24 -0.67
CA LEU A 188 4.23 -10.36 -0.37
C LEU A 188 3.01 -10.34 -1.30
N ASN A 189 2.21 -11.42 -1.30
CA ASN A 189 0.87 -11.40 -1.89
C ASN A 189 -0.10 -10.73 -0.90
N PRO A 190 -0.66 -9.56 -1.23
CA PRO A 190 -1.46 -8.79 -0.28
C PRO A 190 -2.82 -9.43 0.05
N THR A 191 -3.40 -10.21 -0.86
CA THR A 191 -4.68 -10.90 -0.60
C THR A 191 -4.48 -12.16 0.22
N ALA A 192 -3.39 -12.90 0.01
CA ALA A 192 -3.02 -14.03 0.86
C ALA A 192 -2.67 -13.56 2.28
N PHE A 193 -1.97 -12.44 2.41
CA PHE A 193 -1.68 -11.84 3.72
C PHE A 193 -2.94 -11.38 4.45
N ALA A 194 -3.88 -10.80 3.74
CA ALA A 194 -5.16 -10.40 4.32
C ALA A 194 -5.99 -11.60 4.78
N GLU A 195 -6.00 -12.69 4.01
CA GLU A 195 -6.68 -13.94 4.41
C GLU A 195 -6.05 -14.53 5.68
N LEU A 196 -4.72 -14.46 5.81
CA LEU A 196 -4.00 -14.86 7.00
C LEU A 196 -4.40 -14.01 8.23
N LEU A 197 -4.46 -12.66 8.07
CA LEU A 197 -4.90 -11.77 9.14
C LEU A 197 -6.37 -12.01 9.53
N ALA A 198 -7.23 -12.31 8.55
CA ALA A 198 -8.63 -12.65 8.80
C ALA A 198 -8.73 -13.95 9.59
N ALA A 199 -8.00 -14.99 9.20
CA ALA A 199 -7.97 -16.27 9.92
C ALA A 199 -7.44 -16.09 11.36
N ASP A 200 -6.40 -15.29 11.54
CA ASP A 200 -5.87 -14.97 12.89
C ASP A 200 -6.90 -14.21 13.74
N ALA A 201 -7.65 -13.27 13.14
CA ALA A 201 -8.72 -12.54 13.83
C ALA A 201 -9.86 -13.47 14.23
N GLU A 202 -10.31 -14.36 13.32
CA GLU A 202 -11.36 -15.35 13.56
C GLU A 202 -10.94 -16.34 14.65
N ASN A 203 -9.71 -16.83 14.62
CA ASN A 203 -9.16 -17.72 15.66
C ASN A 203 -9.11 -17.03 17.04
N ALA A 204 -8.98 -15.70 17.07
CA ALA A 204 -9.04 -14.90 18.30
C ALA A 204 -10.48 -14.46 18.68
N GLY A 205 -11.50 -14.91 17.94
CA GLY A 205 -12.91 -14.69 18.26
C GLY A 205 -13.60 -13.56 17.49
N ALA A 206 -12.96 -12.95 16.49
CA ALA A 206 -13.64 -12.01 15.60
C ALA A 206 -14.67 -12.71 14.72
N VAL A 207 -15.78 -12.01 14.43
CA VAL A 207 -16.76 -12.46 13.43
C VAL A 207 -16.64 -11.58 12.19
N ILE A 208 -16.46 -12.21 11.03
CA ILE A 208 -16.28 -11.50 9.75
C ILE A 208 -17.47 -11.83 8.83
N PHE A 209 -18.14 -10.78 8.35
CA PHE A 209 -19.21 -10.89 7.37
C PHE A 209 -18.78 -10.29 6.04
N LEU A 210 -18.92 -11.06 4.95
CA LEU A 210 -18.72 -10.62 3.58
C LEU A 210 -20.06 -10.31 2.91
N HIS A 211 -20.02 -9.64 1.75
CA HIS A 211 -21.23 -9.23 1.01
C HIS A 211 -22.23 -8.47 1.88
N SER A 212 -21.72 -7.69 2.82
CA SER A 212 -22.47 -6.99 3.86
C SER A 212 -22.17 -5.50 3.82
N ALA A 213 -22.50 -4.86 2.69
CA ALA A 213 -22.23 -3.45 2.46
C ALA A 213 -22.95 -2.57 3.48
N ALA A 214 -22.21 -1.84 4.32
CA ALA A 214 -22.79 -0.85 5.21
C ALA A 214 -23.41 0.30 4.40
N SER A 215 -24.68 0.61 4.67
CA SER A 215 -25.43 1.70 4.03
C SER A 215 -25.50 2.96 4.89
N SER A 216 -25.49 2.81 6.22
CA SER A 216 -25.42 3.93 7.18
C SER A 216 -24.75 3.52 8.47
N VAL A 217 -24.27 4.53 9.20
CA VAL A 217 -23.81 4.44 10.59
C VAL A 217 -24.57 5.49 11.38
N GLU A 218 -25.34 5.06 12.36
CA GLU A 218 -26.32 5.88 13.07
C GLU A 218 -26.11 5.79 14.58
N ARG A 219 -26.34 6.89 15.29
CA ARG A 219 -26.36 6.88 16.75
C ARG A 219 -27.63 6.17 17.26
N ALA A 220 -27.50 5.27 18.19
CA ALA A 220 -28.60 4.52 18.80
C ALA A 220 -28.46 4.58 20.34
N GLY A 221 -28.85 5.71 20.94
CA GLY A 221 -28.60 6.01 22.35
C GLY A 221 -27.09 6.17 22.62
N SER A 222 -26.55 5.38 23.55
CA SER A 222 -25.12 5.32 23.87
C SER A 222 -24.32 4.43 22.87
N LEU A 223 -25.02 3.72 22.00
CA LEU A 223 -24.41 2.76 21.04
C LEU A 223 -24.45 3.31 19.62
N TRP A 224 -23.80 2.60 18.72
CA TRP A 224 -23.82 2.81 17.27
C TRP A 224 -24.55 1.66 16.59
N ARG A 225 -25.30 2.00 15.55
CA ARG A 225 -25.94 1.04 14.63
C ARG A 225 -25.29 1.15 13.26
N VAL A 226 -24.71 0.05 12.78
CA VAL A 226 -24.23 -0.08 11.39
C VAL A 226 -25.28 -0.87 10.64
N VAL A 227 -25.88 -0.26 9.62
CA VAL A 227 -26.98 -0.84 8.83
C VAL A 227 -26.42 -1.46 7.54
N CYS A 228 -26.84 -2.69 7.26
CA CYS A 228 -26.57 -3.42 6.02
C CYS A 228 -27.89 -3.95 5.43
N PRO A 229 -27.97 -4.30 4.13
CA PRO A 229 -29.21 -4.78 3.53
C PRO A 229 -29.84 -6.01 4.22
N GLY A 230 -29.00 -6.93 4.74
CA GLY A 230 -29.48 -8.16 5.40
C GLY A 230 -29.58 -8.07 6.91
N GLY A 231 -29.01 -7.03 7.56
CA GLY A 231 -28.95 -6.98 9.00
C GLY A 231 -28.29 -5.73 9.55
N THR A 232 -28.10 -5.73 10.88
CA THR A 232 -27.49 -4.59 11.59
C THR A 232 -26.46 -5.07 12.61
N VAL A 233 -25.38 -4.28 12.77
CA VAL A 233 -24.45 -4.45 13.89
C VAL A 233 -24.67 -3.32 14.89
N ILE A 234 -24.86 -3.67 16.17
CA ILE A 234 -24.94 -2.72 17.29
C ILE A 234 -23.63 -2.80 18.06
N ALA A 235 -22.94 -1.68 18.22
CA ALA A 235 -21.64 -1.66 18.86
C ALA A 235 -21.43 -0.43 19.74
N HIS A 236 -20.53 -0.53 20.72
CA HIS A 236 -20.10 0.61 21.54
C HIS A 236 -19.23 1.58 20.73
N GLN A 237 -18.40 1.01 19.86
CA GLN A 237 -17.50 1.78 19.00
C GLN A 237 -17.58 1.29 17.56
N VAL A 238 -17.37 2.19 16.59
CA VAL A 238 -17.30 1.87 15.16
C VAL A 238 -16.04 2.47 14.58
N VAL A 239 -15.31 1.66 13.79
CA VAL A 239 -14.13 2.10 13.04
C VAL A 239 -14.33 1.88 11.54
N LEU A 240 -14.31 2.97 10.78
CA LEU A 240 -14.39 2.94 9.32
C LEU A 240 -12.99 2.74 8.73
N CYS A 241 -12.76 1.60 8.09
CA CYS A 241 -11.49 1.19 7.48
C CYS A 241 -11.57 1.06 5.94
N ALA A 242 -12.60 1.65 5.30
CA ALA A 242 -12.79 1.63 3.85
C ALA A 242 -12.02 2.74 3.11
N ASN A 243 -11.11 3.45 3.79
CA ASN A 243 -10.27 4.54 3.27
C ASN A 243 -11.10 5.62 2.54
N GLY A 244 -10.91 5.86 1.23
CA GLY A 244 -11.75 6.79 0.47
C GLY A 244 -13.22 6.41 0.43
N GLY A 245 -13.57 5.14 0.60
CA GLY A 245 -14.94 4.63 0.74
C GLY A 245 -15.64 5.07 2.03
N ASN A 246 -14.88 5.46 3.08
CA ASN A 246 -15.43 5.98 4.33
C ASN A 246 -16.36 7.19 4.11
N ALA A 247 -16.14 7.94 3.03
CA ALA A 247 -16.93 9.12 2.66
C ALA A 247 -18.40 8.81 2.33
N ALA A 248 -18.73 7.56 1.99
CA ALA A 248 -20.11 7.12 1.77
C ALA A 248 -20.90 7.09 3.08
N LEU A 249 -20.25 6.66 4.17
CA LEU A 249 -20.83 6.52 5.50
C LEU A 249 -20.65 7.78 6.38
N ALA A 250 -19.60 8.55 6.12
CA ALA A 250 -19.27 9.77 6.88
C ALA A 250 -19.07 10.96 5.92
N PRO A 251 -20.11 11.76 5.64
CA PRO A 251 -20.05 12.89 4.70
C PRO A 251 -18.95 13.91 5.00
N ALA A 252 -18.56 14.08 6.26
CA ALA A 252 -17.45 14.94 6.69
C ALA A 252 -16.11 14.55 6.04
N LEU A 253 -15.97 13.30 5.54
CA LEU A 253 -14.76 12.79 4.90
C LEU A 253 -14.74 12.96 3.37
N ARG A 254 -15.80 13.44 2.74
CA ARG A 254 -15.94 13.52 1.26
C ARG A 254 -14.83 14.31 0.55
N ARG A 255 -14.16 15.21 1.26
CA ARG A 255 -13.13 16.09 0.69
C ARG A 255 -11.82 16.02 1.46
N SER A 256 -11.55 14.92 2.16
CA SER A 256 -10.43 14.80 3.10
C SER A 256 -9.24 14.03 2.54
N VAL A 257 -9.40 13.26 1.46
CA VAL A 257 -8.33 12.46 0.84
C VAL A 257 -8.33 12.62 -0.67
N LEU A 258 -7.13 12.54 -1.28
CA LEU A 258 -6.90 12.69 -2.71
C LEU A 258 -6.70 11.31 -3.36
N PRO A 259 -7.39 11.01 -4.47
CA PRO A 259 -7.17 9.77 -5.21
C PRO A 259 -5.97 9.87 -6.13
N LEU A 260 -5.09 8.87 -6.08
CA LEU A 260 -4.01 8.64 -7.03
C LEU A 260 -4.31 7.36 -7.81
N GLN A 261 -4.64 7.48 -9.09
CA GLN A 261 -4.93 6.34 -9.93
C GLN A 261 -3.66 5.73 -10.51
N VAL A 262 -3.47 4.45 -10.31
CA VAL A 262 -2.33 3.69 -10.80
C VAL A 262 -2.78 2.45 -11.58
N CYS A 263 -1.99 2.07 -12.58
CA CYS A 263 -2.10 0.80 -13.27
C CYS A 263 -0.93 -0.08 -12.80
N GLN A 264 -1.23 -1.26 -12.33
CA GLN A 264 -0.26 -2.30 -12.01
C GLN A 264 -0.22 -3.30 -13.15
N MET A 265 0.94 -3.90 -13.37
CA MET A 265 1.17 -4.86 -14.46
C MET A 265 2.09 -5.96 -13.99
N ALA A 266 1.89 -7.17 -14.48
CA ALA A 266 2.80 -8.28 -14.32
C ALA A 266 3.14 -8.86 -15.69
N THR A 267 4.42 -9.10 -15.93
CA THR A 267 4.90 -9.79 -17.15
C THR A 267 4.58 -11.29 -17.09
N LEU A 268 4.71 -12.00 -18.19
CA LEU A 268 4.99 -13.42 -18.15
C LEU A 268 6.26 -13.68 -17.31
N PRO A 269 6.45 -14.88 -16.75
CA PRO A 269 7.66 -15.22 -16.00
C PRO A 269 8.92 -14.91 -16.81
N LEU A 270 9.87 -14.19 -16.20
CA LEU A 270 11.15 -13.91 -16.81
C LEU A 270 12.09 -15.12 -16.70
N ASP A 271 12.98 -15.25 -17.66
CA ASP A 271 13.99 -16.31 -17.67
C ASP A 271 14.99 -16.19 -16.49
N ALA A 272 15.75 -17.25 -16.26
CA ALA A 272 16.72 -17.30 -15.17
C ALA A 272 17.85 -16.25 -15.34
N GLN A 273 18.21 -15.88 -16.58
CA GLN A 273 19.23 -14.88 -16.85
C GLN A 273 18.75 -13.49 -16.41
N ALA A 274 17.54 -13.09 -16.80
CA ALA A 274 16.95 -11.82 -16.38
C ALA A 274 16.81 -11.73 -14.84
N ARG A 275 16.38 -12.81 -14.18
CA ARG A 275 16.25 -12.86 -12.72
C ARG A 275 17.57 -12.81 -11.97
N ARG A 276 18.69 -13.22 -12.57
CA ARG A 276 20.03 -13.04 -12.00
C ARG A 276 20.55 -11.61 -12.11
N THR A 277 19.99 -10.78 -12.97
CA THR A 277 20.45 -9.41 -13.23
C THR A 277 19.47 -8.36 -12.71
N ILE A 278 18.19 -8.70 -12.59
CA ILE A 278 17.14 -7.80 -12.08
C ILE A 278 16.74 -8.28 -10.68
N LEU A 279 16.92 -7.44 -9.68
CA LEU A 279 16.63 -7.75 -8.27
C LEU A 279 17.20 -9.13 -7.85
N PRO A 280 18.50 -9.40 -8.06
CA PRO A 280 19.09 -10.75 -7.94
C PRO A 280 18.92 -11.38 -6.55
N HIS A 281 18.70 -10.57 -5.52
CA HIS A 281 18.51 -11.02 -4.15
C HIS A 281 17.06 -10.95 -3.67
N GLY A 282 16.09 -10.70 -4.58
CA GLY A 282 14.67 -10.69 -4.25
C GLY A 282 14.16 -9.43 -3.54
N HIS A 283 14.93 -8.34 -3.55
CA HIS A 283 14.48 -7.05 -3.05
C HIS A 283 13.21 -6.56 -3.77
N ALA A 284 12.44 -5.71 -3.09
CA ALA A 284 11.45 -4.87 -3.76
C ALA A 284 11.99 -3.46 -3.94
N MET A 285 11.62 -2.79 -5.02
CA MET A 285 12.11 -1.45 -5.31
C MET A 285 10.94 -0.52 -5.66
N THR A 286 10.98 0.70 -5.15
CA THR A 286 10.15 1.83 -5.64
C THR A 286 10.96 3.10 -5.56
N ASP A 287 11.19 3.77 -6.69
CA ASP A 287 11.90 5.06 -6.66
C ASP A 287 11.06 6.15 -5.97
N VAL A 288 11.75 7.14 -5.41
CA VAL A 288 11.10 8.29 -4.74
C VAL A 288 10.77 9.41 -5.71
N GLU A 289 10.71 9.10 -6.99
CA GLU A 289 10.43 10.08 -8.03
C GLU A 289 8.91 10.24 -8.22
N ARG A 290 8.49 11.41 -8.71
CA ARG A 290 7.06 11.71 -8.88
C ARG A 290 6.34 10.86 -9.92
N ASP A 291 7.07 10.30 -10.91
CA ASP A 291 6.52 9.39 -11.92
C ASP A 291 6.54 7.91 -11.50
N VAL A 292 6.98 7.64 -10.32
CA VAL A 292 7.04 6.36 -9.59
C VAL A 292 7.37 5.17 -10.50
N PHE A 293 8.58 4.65 -10.37
CA PHE A 293 8.96 3.37 -10.97
C PHE A 293 9.11 2.34 -9.85
N SER A 294 8.32 1.30 -9.89
CA SER A 294 8.39 0.20 -8.94
C SER A 294 8.58 -1.12 -9.65
N ILE A 295 9.36 -2.00 -9.06
CA ILE A 295 9.55 -3.38 -9.52
C ILE A 295 9.69 -4.33 -8.34
N ARG A 296 9.14 -5.54 -8.50
CA ARG A 296 9.42 -6.71 -7.69
C ARG A 296 9.11 -7.99 -8.46
N PHE A 297 9.66 -9.10 -8.05
CA PHE A 297 9.21 -10.41 -8.53
C PHE A 297 8.09 -10.99 -7.65
N ASP A 298 7.20 -11.75 -8.28
CA ASP A 298 6.36 -12.70 -7.55
C ASP A 298 7.07 -14.07 -7.45
N PRO A 299 6.54 -15.04 -6.67
CA PRO A 299 7.13 -16.37 -6.55
C PRO A 299 7.22 -17.15 -7.88
N HIS A 300 6.42 -16.79 -8.88
CA HIS A 300 6.42 -17.42 -10.20
C HIS A 300 7.42 -16.77 -11.18
N GLY A 301 8.17 -15.76 -10.74
CA GLY A 301 9.16 -15.07 -11.58
C GLY A 301 8.56 -14.00 -12.50
N ARG A 302 7.32 -13.57 -12.28
CA ARG A 302 6.72 -12.43 -12.97
C ARG A 302 7.30 -11.13 -12.44
N LEU A 303 7.70 -10.22 -13.31
CA LEU A 303 8.10 -8.88 -12.91
C LEU A 303 6.84 -7.98 -12.80
N ILE A 304 6.54 -7.56 -11.58
CA ILE A 304 5.43 -6.64 -11.30
C ILE A 304 5.97 -5.22 -11.35
N THR A 305 5.25 -4.32 -12.04
CA THR A 305 5.59 -2.89 -12.15
C THR A 305 4.33 -2.02 -12.17
N ALA A 306 4.49 -0.71 -12.03
CA ALA A 306 3.39 0.25 -12.01
C ALA A 306 3.56 1.35 -13.06
N TYR A 307 2.43 1.92 -13.50
CA TYR A 307 2.37 3.04 -14.42
C TYR A 307 1.24 4.01 -14.04
N PRO A 308 1.37 5.33 -14.28
CA PRO A 308 0.26 6.27 -14.08
C PRO A 308 -0.95 5.89 -14.96
N MET A 309 -2.11 5.71 -14.35
CA MET A 309 -3.31 5.30 -15.10
C MET A 309 -3.79 6.41 -16.05
N SER A 310 -4.16 6.00 -17.29
CA SER A 310 -4.86 6.84 -18.25
C SER A 310 -5.73 5.97 -19.18
N GLU A 311 -6.81 6.51 -19.72
CA GLU A 311 -7.68 5.78 -20.65
C GLU A 311 -6.94 5.28 -21.90
N ARG A 312 -5.87 5.97 -22.31
CA ARG A 312 -5.03 5.55 -23.44
C ARG A 312 -4.38 4.18 -23.24
N LEU A 313 -4.16 3.77 -21.98
CA LEU A 313 -3.58 2.46 -21.65
C LEU A 313 -4.55 1.30 -21.95
N ARG A 314 -5.84 1.57 -22.01
CA ARG A 314 -6.86 0.56 -22.35
C ARG A 314 -6.91 0.19 -23.84
N LYS A 315 -6.22 0.97 -24.69
CA LYS A 315 -6.12 0.62 -26.12
C LYS A 315 -5.30 -0.67 -26.29
N PRO A 316 -5.73 -1.60 -27.15
CA PRO A 316 -5.02 -2.85 -27.40
C PRO A 316 -3.55 -2.62 -27.70
N GLY A 317 -2.66 -3.44 -27.13
CA GLY A 317 -1.21 -3.38 -27.29
C GLY A 317 -0.50 -2.21 -26.60
N ARG A 318 -1.19 -1.10 -26.34
CA ARG A 318 -0.55 0.13 -25.85
C ARG A 318 0.08 -0.01 -24.47
N LEU A 319 -0.57 -0.72 -23.56
CA LEU A 319 -0.02 -0.96 -22.23
C LEU A 319 1.26 -1.79 -22.31
N ASN A 320 1.24 -2.86 -23.10
CA ASN A 320 2.38 -3.74 -23.29
C ASN A 320 3.57 -2.99 -23.90
N GLU A 321 3.34 -2.17 -24.93
CA GLU A 321 4.36 -1.32 -25.56
C GLU A 321 5.01 -0.37 -24.54
N LEU A 322 4.20 0.37 -23.77
CA LEU A 322 4.71 1.37 -22.81
C LEU A 322 5.43 0.72 -21.64
N ALA A 323 4.94 -0.42 -21.14
CA ALA A 323 5.59 -1.17 -20.08
C ALA A 323 6.96 -1.67 -20.54
N ASN A 324 7.01 -2.38 -21.68
CA ASN A 324 8.25 -2.91 -22.25
C ASN A 324 9.26 -1.80 -22.52
N ARG A 325 8.84 -0.70 -23.15
CA ARG A 325 9.72 0.46 -23.39
C ARG A 325 10.33 1.00 -22.10
N ARG A 326 9.54 1.13 -21.02
CA ARG A 326 10.03 1.65 -19.74
C ARG A 326 10.95 0.67 -19.05
N LEU A 327 10.60 -0.62 -19.03
CA LEU A 327 11.41 -1.67 -18.43
C LEU A 327 12.75 -1.84 -19.14
N THR A 328 12.78 -1.97 -20.48
CA THR A 328 14.01 -2.07 -21.26
C THR A 328 14.92 -0.86 -21.05
N MET A 329 14.35 0.33 -20.92
CA MET A 329 15.12 1.55 -20.73
C MET A 329 15.80 1.63 -19.35
N LEU A 330 15.15 1.11 -18.31
CA LEU A 330 15.62 1.23 -16.92
C LEU A 330 16.36 -0.01 -16.43
N LEU A 331 16.14 -1.15 -17.07
CA LEU A 331 16.69 -2.46 -16.70
C LEU A 331 17.42 -3.05 -17.91
N PRO A 332 18.74 -2.85 -18.06
CA PRO A 332 19.49 -3.39 -19.20
C PRO A 332 19.42 -4.92 -19.36
N GLY A 333 19.20 -5.64 -18.26
CA GLY A 333 18.99 -7.10 -18.27
C GLY A 333 17.58 -7.54 -18.66
N PHE A 334 16.64 -6.60 -18.89
CA PHE A 334 15.27 -6.91 -19.29
C PHE A 334 15.15 -7.04 -20.82
N ARG A 335 14.60 -8.16 -21.26
CA ARG A 335 14.15 -8.36 -22.63
C ARG A 335 12.66 -8.14 -22.73
N ALA A 336 12.21 -7.53 -23.83
CA ALA A 336 10.79 -7.28 -24.05
C ALA A 336 9.97 -8.56 -23.86
N THR A 337 9.06 -8.54 -22.89
CA THR A 337 8.27 -9.70 -22.46
C THR A 337 6.80 -9.31 -22.41
N PRO A 338 5.88 -10.12 -22.94
CA PRO A 338 4.45 -9.83 -22.87
C PRO A 338 3.96 -9.67 -21.44
N LEU A 339 2.96 -8.80 -21.24
CA LEU A 339 2.23 -8.72 -19.99
C LEU A 339 1.21 -9.85 -19.91
N GLU A 340 1.10 -10.48 -18.75
CA GLU A 340 0.11 -11.51 -18.44
C GLU A 340 -1.09 -10.94 -17.66
N HIS A 341 -0.85 -9.94 -16.81
CA HIS A 341 -1.86 -9.29 -15.99
C HIS A 341 -1.72 -7.78 -16.02
N ALA A 342 -2.86 -7.10 -15.98
CA ALA A 342 -2.95 -5.67 -15.71
C ALA A 342 -4.18 -5.39 -14.84
N TRP A 343 -4.05 -4.46 -13.90
CA TRP A 343 -5.16 -4.03 -13.07
C TRP A 343 -5.01 -2.59 -12.63
N THR A 344 -6.09 -1.98 -12.21
CA THR A 344 -6.09 -0.59 -11.75
C THR A 344 -6.36 -0.54 -10.26
N GLY A 345 -5.80 0.47 -9.60
CA GLY A 345 -6.05 0.74 -8.20
C GLY A 345 -6.06 2.24 -7.92
N VAL A 346 -6.61 2.57 -6.76
CA VAL A 346 -6.59 3.94 -6.23
C VAL A 346 -5.83 3.94 -4.91
N ALA A 347 -4.70 4.63 -4.89
CA ALA A 347 -4.03 4.96 -3.65
C ALA A 347 -4.62 6.28 -3.12
N TRP A 348 -5.08 6.26 -1.87
CA TRP A 348 -5.62 7.44 -1.23
C TRP A 348 -4.53 8.17 -0.46
N LEU A 349 -4.45 9.49 -0.65
CA LEU A 349 -3.42 10.34 -0.08
C LEU A 349 -4.03 11.40 0.83
N ASN A 350 -3.45 11.61 2.00
CA ASN A 350 -3.67 12.83 2.76
C ASN A 350 -2.86 13.97 2.13
N SER A 351 -3.31 15.19 2.28
CA SER A 351 -2.63 16.37 1.70
C SER A 351 -1.21 16.60 2.25
N ASP A 352 -0.94 16.15 3.47
CA ASP A 352 0.37 16.20 4.12
C ASP A 352 1.15 14.88 4.04
N LEU A 353 0.60 13.85 3.37
CA LEU A 353 1.19 12.53 3.19
C LEU A 353 1.46 11.77 4.50
N LEU A 354 0.81 12.12 5.60
CA LEU A 354 0.87 11.38 6.86
C LEU A 354 -0.42 10.57 7.08
N PRO A 355 -0.36 9.32 7.53
CA PRO A 355 -1.55 8.58 7.93
C PRO A 355 -2.15 9.20 9.20
N ARG A 356 -3.46 9.06 9.37
CA ARG A 356 -4.17 9.58 10.53
C ARG A 356 -5.41 8.78 10.86
N ILE A 357 -5.82 8.88 12.10
CA ILE A 357 -7.13 8.48 12.57
C ILE A 357 -7.98 9.74 12.67
N VAL A 358 -9.20 9.68 12.17
CA VAL A 358 -10.16 10.79 12.26
C VAL A 358 -11.22 10.40 13.30
N ARG A 359 -11.38 11.22 14.32
CA ARG A 359 -12.50 11.11 15.25
C ARG A 359 -13.70 11.85 14.64
N LEU A 360 -14.73 11.11 14.31
CA LEU A 360 -15.96 11.65 13.72
C LEU A 360 -16.98 12.05 14.82
N ASP A 361 -17.02 11.25 15.88
CA ASP A 361 -17.85 11.44 17.06
C ASP A 361 -17.28 10.60 18.20
N GLU A 362 -17.91 10.65 19.39
CA GLU A 362 -17.59 9.76 20.50
C GLU A 362 -17.85 8.30 20.11
N GLY A 363 -16.83 7.46 20.16
CA GLY A 363 -16.90 6.06 19.75
C GLY A 363 -17.01 5.84 18.24
N LEU A 364 -16.89 6.87 17.39
CA LEU A 364 -16.87 6.73 15.93
C LEU A 364 -15.58 7.28 15.33
N PHE A 365 -14.83 6.41 14.68
CA PHE A 365 -13.53 6.72 14.10
C PHE A 365 -13.45 6.31 12.62
N ALA A 366 -12.52 6.90 11.89
CA ALA A 366 -12.13 6.46 10.56
C ALA A 366 -10.60 6.45 10.43
N VAL A 367 -10.04 5.38 9.89
CA VAL A 367 -8.63 5.35 9.50
C VAL A 367 -8.50 5.87 8.08
N GLN A 368 -7.60 6.83 7.86
CA GLN A 368 -7.45 7.51 6.57
C GLN A 368 -6.04 7.44 6.03
N ALA A 369 -5.99 7.04 4.77
CA ALA A 369 -4.89 7.18 3.83
C ALA A 369 -3.52 6.66 4.33
N CYS A 370 -3.21 5.45 3.92
CA CYS A 370 -1.87 4.89 4.03
C CYS A 370 -0.86 5.55 3.06
N ASN A 371 -1.28 6.54 2.26
CA ASN A 371 -0.46 7.27 1.30
C ASN A 371 0.33 6.36 0.33
N GLY A 372 -0.24 5.21 -0.08
CA GLY A 372 0.40 4.24 -0.96
C GLY A 372 1.46 3.33 -0.31
N ARG A 373 1.57 3.34 1.03
CA ARG A 373 2.48 2.49 1.82
C ARG A 373 1.71 1.53 2.75
N GLY A 374 0.54 1.08 2.31
CA GLY A 374 -0.47 0.44 3.15
C GLY A 374 -0.06 -0.84 3.85
N ILE A 375 0.80 -1.68 3.27
CA ILE A 375 1.07 -3.00 3.84
C ILE A 375 1.75 -2.88 5.20
N ALA A 376 2.90 -2.21 5.28
CA ALA A 376 3.60 -2.02 6.55
C ALA A 376 2.82 -1.12 7.51
N LEU A 377 2.23 -0.03 7.00
CA LEU A 377 1.50 0.91 7.85
C LEU A 377 0.24 0.31 8.46
N SER A 378 -0.54 -0.45 7.70
CA SER A 378 -1.79 -1.04 8.23
C SER A 378 -1.53 -2.02 9.38
N THR A 379 -0.43 -2.79 9.34
CA THR A 379 -0.09 -3.68 10.47
C THR A 379 0.32 -2.89 11.72
N ALA A 380 1.06 -1.80 11.54
CA ALA A 380 1.48 -0.94 12.63
C ALA A 380 0.32 -0.13 13.22
N ILE A 381 -0.54 0.45 12.35
CA ILE A 381 -1.72 1.22 12.76
C ILE A 381 -2.73 0.32 13.47
N GLY A 382 -3.04 -0.85 12.89
CA GLY A 382 -3.99 -1.80 13.48
C GLY A 382 -3.58 -2.23 14.87
N HIS A 383 -2.29 -2.48 15.10
CA HIS A 383 -1.76 -2.77 16.43
C HIS A 383 -1.88 -1.59 17.40
N GLU A 384 -1.30 -0.47 17.03
CA GLU A 384 -1.24 0.71 17.93
C GLU A 384 -2.65 1.22 18.25
N PHE A 385 -3.49 1.38 17.23
CA PHE A 385 -4.84 1.86 17.41
C PHE A 385 -5.74 0.85 18.11
N GLY A 386 -5.57 -0.45 17.81
CA GLY A 386 -6.29 -1.52 18.49
C GLY A 386 -5.96 -1.58 19.97
N THR A 387 -4.67 -1.50 20.34
CA THR A 387 -4.24 -1.44 21.73
C THR A 387 -4.82 -0.21 22.45
N TRP A 388 -4.80 0.95 21.80
CA TRP A 388 -5.38 2.18 22.35
C TRP A 388 -6.89 2.09 22.53
N LEU A 389 -7.65 1.59 21.55
CA LEU A 389 -9.10 1.40 21.63
C LEU A 389 -9.52 0.40 22.69
N ALA A 390 -8.70 -0.63 22.93
CA ALA A 390 -8.97 -1.63 23.96
C ALA A 390 -8.79 -1.10 25.41
N GLY A 391 -8.38 0.14 25.57
CA GLY A 391 -8.08 0.72 26.89
C GLY A 391 -6.67 0.38 27.38
N GLY A 392 -5.72 0.20 26.45
CA GLY A 392 -4.31 -0.08 26.75
C GLY A 392 -3.65 1.05 27.56
N ALA A 393 -2.49 0.73 28.17
CA ALA A 393 -1.79 1.55 29.16
C ALA A 393 -1.27 2.93 28.66
N ARG A 394 -1.56 3.31 27.41
CA ARG A 394 -1.13 4.59 26.84
C ARG A 394 -2.31 5.55 26.69
N ASP A 395 -2.26 6.67 27.41
CA ASP A 395 -3.24 7.75 27.29
C ASP A 395 -3.26 8.39 25.88
N VAL A 396 -2.17 8.26 25.13
CA VAL A 396 -2.00 8.91 23.82
C VAL A 396 -1.61 7.89 22.75
N CYS A 397 -2.42 7.78 21.70
CA CYS A 397 -2.12 6.98 20.52
C CYS A 397 -0.91 7.55 19.77
N ALA A 398 0.01 6.68 19.32
CA ALA A 398 1.16 7.11 18.54
C ALA A 398 0.76 7.68 17.16
N ILE A 399 -0.40 7.27 16.63
CA ILE A 399 -0.94 7.83 15.38
C ILE A 399 -1.77 9.07 15.74
N PRO A 400 -1.63 10.18 15.00
CA PRO A 400 -2.41 11.38 15.29
C PRO A 400 -3.90 11.11 15.12
N ILE A 401 -4.70 11.44 16.16
CA ILE A 401 -6.16 11.43 16.14
C ILE A 401 -6.62 12.85 15.93
N GLU A 402 -7.24 13.13 14.80
CA GLU A 402 -7.60 14.48 14.36
C GLU A 402 -9.10 14.59 14.06
N GLN A 403 -9.60 15.82 13.96
CA GLN A 403 -10.93 16.10 13.41
C GLN A 403 -10.92 16.02 11.89
N PRO A 404 -12.07 15.77 11.22
CA PRO A 404 -12.18 15.80 9.78
C PRO A 404 -11.69 17.12 9.20
N ARG A 405 -10.86 17.07 8.15
CA ARG A 405 -10.36 18.28 7.48
C ARG A 405 -10.64 18.19 5.99
N ALA A 406 -11.42 19.13 5.48
CA ALA A 406 -11.62 19.27 4.05
C ALA A 406 -10.37 19.88 3.39
N ILE A 407 -9.99 19.34 2.25
CA ILE A 407 -8.89 19.88 1.42
C ILE A 407 -9.43 21.08 0.66
N PRO A 408 -8.82 22.27 0.81
CA PRO A 408 -9.22 23.48 0.07
C PRO A 408 -9.15 23.22 -1.45
N GLY A 409 -10.13 23.73 -2.19
CA GLY A 409 -10.16 23.57 -3.65
C GLY A 409 -10.26 22.10 -4.12
N TYR A 410 -10.86 21.19 -3.33
CA TYR A 410 -10.90 19.75 -3.59
C TYR A 410 -11.35 19.37 -5.00
N VAL A 411 -12.28 20.13 -5.58
CA VAL A 411 -12.80 19.89 -6.94
C VAL A 411 -11.67 19.83 -7.98
N PHE A 412 -10.63 20.63 -7.80
CA PHE A 412 -9.43 20.65 -8.65
C PHE A 412 -8.30 19.81 -8.02
N ALA A 413 -8.10 19.90 -6.70
CA ALA A 413 -7.02 19.22 -6.00
C ALA A 413 -7.04 17.69 -6.17
N ARG A 414 -8.23 17.08 -6.30
CA ARG A 414 -8.40 15.63 -6.49
C ARG A 414 -7.72 15.08 -7.75
N TYR A 415 -7.48 15.91 -8.77
CA TYR A 415 -6.80 15.49 -10.00
C TYR A 415 -5.28 15.67 -9.93
N LEU A 416 -4.80 16.48 -9.00
CA LEU A 416 -3.42 16.92 -8.91
C LEU A 416 -2.40 15.78 -8.77
N PRO A 417 -2.60 14.75 -7.93
CA PRO A 417 -1.65 13.65 -7.80
C PRO A 417 -1.39 12.94 -9.14
N THR A 418 -2.44 12.57 -9.85
CA THR A 418 -2.34 11.89 -11.15
C THR A 418 -1.78 12.79 -12.25
N LEU A 419 -2.13 14.08 -12.25
CA LEU A 419 -1.61 15.06 -13.22
C LEU A 419 -0.11 15.29 -13.02
N LEU A 420 0.34 15.47 -11.79
CA LEU A 420 1.77 15.65 -11.46
C LEU A 420 2.60 14.43 -11.88
N MET A 421 2.10 13.23 -11.61
CA MET A 421 2.75 11.99 -12.03
C MET A 421 2.89 11.92 -13.56
N LYS A 422 1.82 12.20 -14.30
CA LYS A 422 1.82 12.21 -15.77
C LYS A 422 2.74 13.29 -16.35
N ALA A 423 2.71 14.50 -15.80
CA ALA A 423 3.55 15.61 -16.24
C ALA A 423 5.04 15.32 -16.03
N THR A 424 5.41 14.74 -14.89
CA THR A 424 6.79 14.34 -14.61
C THR A 424 7.28 13.29 -15.61
N LEU A 425 6.45 12.29 -15.88
CA LEU A 425 6.77 11.23 -16.86
C LEU A 425 6.95 11.82 -18.28
N ALA A 426 6.05 12.70 -18.72
CA ALA A 426 6.14 13.35 -20.02
C ALA A 426 7.38 14.25 -20.15
N ALA A 427 7.68 15.05 -19.13
CA ALA A 427 8.87 15.89 -19.10
C ALA A 427 10.17 15.08 -19.21
N ARG A 428 10.24 13.91 -18.58
CA ARG A 428 11.38 12.99 -18.70
C ARG A 428 11.52 12.39 -20.11
N GLN A 429 10.41 12.00 -20.72
CA GLN A 429 10.41 11.49 -22.07
C GLN A 429 10.91 12.55 -23.07
N LEU A 430 10.48 13.80 -22.93
CA LEU A 430 10.93 14.94 -23.75
C LEU A 430 12.42 15.23 -23.56
N ARG A 431 12.90 15.35 -22.32
CA ARG A 431 14.35 15.61 -22.06
C ARG A 431 15.24 14.54 -22.69
N ARG A 432 14.83 13.30 -22.69
CA ARG A 432 15.59 12.19 -23.31
C ARG A 432 15.52 12.17 -24.84
N ALA A 433 14.46 12.70 -25.43
CA ALA A 433 14.33 12.82 -26.88
C ALA A 433 15.19 13.98 -27.43
N VAL A 434 15.45 15.00 -26.61
CA VAL A 434 16.18 16.22 -27.00
C VAL A 434 17.68 16.12 -26.71
N LEU A 435 18.11 15.36 -25.69
CA LEU A 435 19.54 15.19 -25.41
C LEU A 435 20.09 14.08 -26.33
N PRO A 436 21.07 14.38 -27.22
CA PRO A 436 21.72 13.36 -28.03
C PRO A 436 22.36 12.33 -27.10
N ARG A 437 22.25 11.06 -27.47
CA ARG A 437 23.05 9.97 -26.87
C ARG A 437 24.53 10.41 -26.99
N SER A 438 25.14 10.79 -25.87
CA SER A 438 26.58 10.94 -25.82
C SER A 438 27.17 9.63 -26.34
N SER A 439 27.79 9.66 -27.49
CA SER A 439 28.58 8.58 -28.02
C SER A 439 29.62 8.23 -26.96
N THR A 440 29.36 7.12 -26.24
CA THR A 440 30.42 6.46 -25.47
C THR A 440 31.48 6.05 -26.48
N GLY A 441 32.65 6.66 -26.31
CA GLY A 441 33.79 6.59 -27.16
C GLY A 441 34.21 5.18 -27.57
N LYS A 442 34.62 5.13 -28.78
CA LYS A 442 35.67 4.25 -29.20
C LYS A 442 36.95 4.66 -28.46
N GLU A 443 37.44 3.76 -27.62
CA GLU A 443 38.86 3.42 -27.52
C GLU A 443 38.98 2.20 -26.63
#